data_d284e5f4691132ca4400911e510d9c8a
#
_entry.id   d284e5f4691132ca4400911e510d9c8a
#
_cell.length_a   1.000
_cell.length_b   1.000
_cell.length_c   1.000
_cell.angle_alpha   90.00
_cell.angle_beta   90.00
_cell.angle_gamma   90.00
#
_symmetry.space_group_name_H-M   'P 1'
#
loop_
_entity.id
_entity.type
_entity.pdbx_description
1 polymer ?
#
loop_
_entity_poly.entity_id
_entity_poly.type
_entity_poly.pdbx_seq_one_letter_code
_entity_poly.pdbx_strand_id
1 'polypeptide(L)'
;MKQGTLRRGGLIGAALLLSACGGSGTAGGEAGTSVVNPPIVNPPVVTASRACYGDDQPACNLRIYQVMVESFVDGDGAANYGVGYGPSQHNGDLQGIIDSLDHIKSLNVNAIWLTPVFDSCAGQGGDDRLDGTGYFACDFFNVDPHFGSNALFKKLVDAAHQRGLYVFLDGVFGHVNKVGVSKPSPEGRLPALKSGGAGYSGQLVDYSQPESLAYFKEVARYWVEQYGIDGWRLDQAYQLGLIEWRAIRSEVERASAARKAAGQQWGTLGYMVGEVWKGADEIRAQAYGPGDNPALSSAFDFPLRYGLVQALAVEESGKGGQGASVLDASWNRVENYPAHAMPNLMLGNHDLVRFGDLLERGNFNPADYWQRHKAAFSFLAARSGPITLYYGEEFGDEVPGFANQVEGDCAAQGLCDDHVARSDGKVPGVTGFVPSGEQAELKQWLSDLLALRAAHPALYQGERVKLVAEGSLYGDIKQTATEQIVYLLNVSTTPLSYNLPTGKLRSGSALVDLQSGESLALGGGSVTVELLPLTGRFLFLQ
;
A
#
# COMPACT_ATOMS: atom_id res chain seq x y z
N MET A 1 47.36 3.00 11.35
CA MET A 1 48.47 3.85 10.91
C MET A 1 48.29 4.26 9.49
N LYS A 2 48.47 5.54 9.24
CA LYS A 2 48.50 6.35 7.99
C LYS A 2 47.16 6.94 7.57
N GLN A 3 47.11 8.23 7.90
CA GLN A 3 46.30 9.31 7.40
C GLN A 3 46.67 9.70 5.95
N GLY A 4 45.76 10.29 5.26
CA GLY A 4 46.00 10.96 3.96
C GLY A 4 44.75 11.71 3.52
N THR A 5 44.60 12.84 4.00
CA THR A 5 44.59 14.25 3.50
C THR A 5 43.51 14.63 2.48
N LEU A 6 42.72 15.62 2.91
CA LEU A 6 41.77 16.45 2.14
C LEU A 6 42.45 17.19 0.95
N ARG A 7 41.68 17.43 -0.09
CA ARG A 7 41.84 18.67 -0.91
C ARG A 7 40.46 19.32 -1.16
N ARG A 8 40.42 20.59 -0.77
CA ARG A 8 39.40 21.59 -1.08
C ARG A 8 39.68 22.24 -2.43
N GLY A 9 38.66 22.65 -3.12
CA GLY A 9 38.66 23.67 -4.18
C GLY A 9 37.19 23.82 -4.61
N GLY A 10 36.57 24.95 -4.63
CA GLY A 10 36.90 26.31 -4.90
C GLY A 10 35.71 26.85 -5.67
N LEU A 11 34.90 27.73 -5.05
CA LEU A 11 33.75 28.44 -5.65
C LEU A 11 34.22 29.37 -6.78
N ILE A 12 33.40 29.55 -7.83
CA ILE A 12 33.30 30.81 -8.58
C ILE A 12 31.80 31.08 -8.82
N GLY A 13 31.31 32.16 -8.23
CA GLY A 13 30.02 32.75 -8.51
C GLY A 13 30.11 33.76 -9.67
N ALA A 14 29.03 33.87 -10.41
CA ALA A 14 28.81 34.98 -11.34
C ALA A 14 27.44 35.62 -11.06
N ALA A 15 27.49 36.83 -10.54
CA ALA A 15 26.34 37.71 -10.42
C ALA A 15 26.18 38.54 -11.70
N LEU A 16 24.97 38.58 -12.24
CA LEU A 16 24.61 39.56 -13.29
C LEU A 16 23.68 40.61 -12.69
N LEU A 17 24.20 41.83 -12.66
CA LEU A 17 23.45 43.06 -12.38
C LEU A 17 22.76 43.55 -13.67
N LEU A 18 21.47 43.86 -13.60
CA LEU A 18 20.77 44.66 -14.60
C LEU A 18 20.29 45.95 -13.95
N SER A 19 20.81 47.07 -14.47
CA SER A 19 20.54 48.44 -14.08
C SER A 19 19.22 48.94 -14.64
N ALA A 20 18.50 49.68 -13.83
CA ALA A 20 17.34 50.45 -14.21
C ALA A 20 17.77 51.85 -14.71
N CYS A 21 17.21 52.30 -15.83
CA CYS A 21 17.22 53.70 -16.24
C CYS A 21 15.88 54.35 -15.96
N GLY A 22 15.86 55.41 -15.19
CA GLY A 22 14.75 56.29 -14.96
C GLY A 22 14.54 57.29 -16.07
N GLY A 23 13.32 57.73 -16.26
CA GLY A 23 12.88 58.83 -17.09
C GLY A 23 11.74 59.59 -16.42
N SER A 24 12.01 60.83 -16.04
CA SER A 24 11.07 61.80 -15.50
C SER A 24 10.26 62.49 -16.60
N GLY A 25 8.95 62.67 -16.41
CA GLY A 25 8.09 63.47 -17.29
C GLY A 25 6.88 63.98 -16.52
N THR A 26 6.72 65.28 -16.62
CA THR A 26 5.88 66.21 -15.86
C THR A 26 4.38 66.12 -16.16
N ALA A 27 3.63 66.59 -15.16
CA ALA A 27 2.22 66.75 -14.96
C ALA A 27 1.37 67.34 -16.11
N GLY A 28 0.14 66.82 -16.25
CA GLY A 28 -1.00 67.42 -16.91
C GLY A 28 -2.26 66.76 -16.37
N GLY A 29 -3.08 67.52 -15.61
CA GLY A 29 -4.31 66.97 -15.01
C GLY A 29 -5.45 67.00 -16.02
N GLU A 30 -6.21 65.91 -16.08
CA GLU A 30 -7.60 65.91 -16.55
C GLU A 30 -8.40 64.91 -15.65
N ALA A 31 -9.60 65.39 -15.24
CA ALA A 31 -10.52 64.62 -14.43
C ALA A 31 -11.15 63.50 -15.26
N GLY A 32 -10.68 62.28 -15.07
CA GLY A 32 -11.24 61.10 -15.67
C GLY A 32 -12.12 60.32 -14.68
N THR A 33 -13.35 60.10 -15.04
CA THR A 33 -14.33 59.24 -14.36
C THR A 33 -13.73 57.87 -14.12
N SER A 34 -13.67 57.46 -12.85
CA SER A 34 -13.24 56.13 -12.42
C SER A 34 -14.21 55.07 -12.91
N VAL A 35 -13.86 54.35 -13.98
CA VAL A 35 -14.53 53.11 -14.35
C VAL A 35 -14.06 52.04 -13.36
N VAL A 36 -14.93 51.65 -12.44
CA VAL A 36 -14.74 50.50 -11.56
C VAL A 36 -14.88 49.27 -12.44
N ASN A 37 -13.75 48.67 -12.82
CA ASN A 37 -13.75 47.35 -13.44
C ASN A 37 -14.32 46.34 -12.43
N PRO A 38 -15.28 45.48 -12.83
CA PRO A 38 -15.75 44.40 -11.98
C PRO A 38 -14.57 43.46 -11.60
N PRO A 39 -14.58 42.85 -10.42
CA PRO A 39 -13.51 41.96 -10.01
C PRO A 39 -13.38 40.83 -11.05
N ILE A 40 -12.15 40.62 -11.51
CA ILE A 40 -11.83 39.46 -12.35
C ILE A 40 -12.07 38.23 -11.50
N VAL A 41 -13.21 37.57 -11.70
CA VAL A 41 -13.45 36.23 -11.17
C VAL A 41 -12.59 35.31 -12.01
N ASN A 42 -11.44 34.94 -11.47
CA ASN A 42 -10.66 33.85 -12.07
C ASN A 42 -11.54 32.63 -12.14
N PRO A 43 -11.68 31.97 -13.31
CA PRO A 43 -12.39 30.70 -13.38
C PRO A 43 -11.76 29.74 -12.36
N PRO A 44 -12.55 28.87 -11.71
CA PRO A 44 -12.02 27.90 -10.78
C PRO A 44 -10.90 27.13 -11.48
N VAL A 45 -9.74 27.05 -10.87
CA VAL A 45 -8.64 26.21 -11.33
C VAL A 45 -9.19 24.80 -11.32
N VAL A 46 -9.53 24.28 -12.49
CA VAL A 46 -9.88 22.87 -12.66
C VAL A 46 -8.57 22.13 -12.48
N THR A 47 -8.29 21.69 -11.25
CA THR A 47 -7.22 20.75 -10.99
C THR A 47 -7.54 19.50 -11.82
N ALA A 48 -6.61 19.09 -12.67
CA ALA A 48 -6.77 17.88 -13.45
C ALA A 48 -7.09 16.72 -12.49
N SER A 49 -8.19 15.99 -12.76
CA SER A 49 -8.59 14.84 -11.96
C SER A 49 -7.45 13.82 -11.91
N ARG A 50 -7.23 13.23 -10.74
CA ARG A 50 -6.24 12.19 -10.51
C ARG A 50 -6.96 10.88 -10.22
N ALA A 51 -6.34 9.78 -10.60
CA ALA A 51 -6.84 8.45 -10.28
C ALA A 51 -7.15 8.36 -8.77
N CYS A 52 -8.35 7.97 -8.43
CA CYS A 52 -8.94 7.94 -7.09
C CYS A 52 -9.05 9.29 -6.35
N TYR A 53 -8.76 10.40 -7.01
CA TYR A 53 -8.95 11.75 -6.46
C TYR A 53 -9.78 12.58 -7.45
N GLY A 54 -11.10 12.28 -7.46
CA GLY A 54 -12.05 12.86 -8.39
C GLY A 54 -12.20 12.08 -9.69
N ASP A 55 -11.35 11.10 -9.96
CA ASP A 55 -11.47 10.16 -11.08
C ASP A 55 -11.76 8.76 -10.55
N ASP A 56 -12.93 8.22 -10.87
CA ASP A 56 -13.41 6.92 -10.43
C ASP A 56 -12.76 5.79 -11.23
N GLN A 57 -11.96 4.98 -10.53
CA GLN A 57 -11.34 3.78 -11.07
C GLN A 57 -11.84 2.57 -10.28
N PRO A 58 -12.13 1.41 -10.90
CA PRO A 58 -12.60 0.22 -10.17
C PRO A 58 -11.68 -0.22 -9.03
N ALA A 59 -10.37 0.03 -9.15
CA ALA A 59 -9.39 -0.32 -8.14
C ALA A 59 -9.39 0.62 -6.92
N CYS A 60 -10.01 1.81 -6.97
CA CYS A 60 -9.97 2.77 -5.87
C CYS A 60 -10.59 2.23 -4.57
N ASN A 61 -11.60 1.38 -4.69
CA ASN A 61 -12.29 0.76 -3.54
C ASN A 61 -11.70 -0.61 -3.14
N LEU A 62 -10.52 -0.96 -3.62
CA LEU A 62 -9.87 -2.20 -3.17
C LEU A 62 -9.47 -2.10 -1.70
N ARG A 63 -9.88 -3.09 -0.94
CA ARG A 63 -9.51 -3.36 0.44
C ARG A 63 -8.93 -4.77 0.44
N ILE A 64 -7.60 -4.83 0.34
CA ILE A 64 -6.84 -6.05 0.07
C ILE A 64 -6.38 -6.63 1.40
N TYR A 65 -6.54 -7.94 1.57
CA TYR A 65 -5.96 -8.69 2.68
C TYR A 65 -4.76 -9.48 2.16
N GLN A 66 -3.57 -9.14 2.63
CA GLN A 66 -2.34 -9.80 2.24
C GLN A 66 -2.13 -11.06 3.07
N VAL A 67 -1.84 -12.17 2.40
CA VAL A 67 -1.51 -13.46 2.99
C VAL A 67 -0.11 -13.87 2.56
N MET A 68 0.78 -14.15 3.52
CA MET A 68 2.02 -14.85 3.25
C MET A 68 1.74 -16.35 3.32
N VAL A 69 1.69 -17.00 2.16
CA VAL A 69 1.17 -18.36 2.00
C VAL A 69 1.87 -19.35 2.95
N GLU A 70 3.19 -19.33 2.98
CA GLU A 70 4.00 -20.29 3.73
C GLU A 70 3.92 -20.16 5.26
N SER A 71 3.54 -18.97 5.76
CA SER A 71 3.45 -18.70 7.20
C SER A 71 2.01 -18.64 7.71
N PHE A 72 1.00 -18.56 6.83
CA PHE A 72 -0.34 -18.18 7.25
C PHE A 72 -1.04 -19.29 8.04
N VAL A 73 -1.50 -20.34 7.40
CA VAL A 73 -2.28 -21.42 8.03
C VAL A 73 -1.96 -22.76 7.37
N ASP A 74 -1.64 -23.76 8.20
CA ASP A 74 -1.53 -25.17 7.82
C ASP A 74 -2.93 -25.77 7.69
N GLY A 75 -3.33 -26.10 6.49
CA GLY A 75 -4.60 -26.75 6.19
C GLY A 75 -4.43 -28.21 5.74
N ASP A 76 -3.26 -28.56 5.20
CA ASP A 76 -2.88 -29.92 4.81
C ASP A 76 -1.48 -30.23 5.36
N GLY A 77 -1.39 -30.81 6.52
CA GLY A 77 -0.15 -31.13 7.21
C GLY A 77 0.86 -31.97 6.42
N ALA A 78 0.52 -32.40 5.21
CA ALA A 78 1.43 -33.09 4.28
C ALA A 78 2.04 -32.12 3.24
N ALA A 79 1.41 -30.96 3.01
CA ALA A 79 1.83 -29.96 2.04
C ALA A 79 2.46 -28.76 2.77
N ASN A 80 3.74 -28.84 3.10
CA ASN A 80 4.47 -27.75 3.74
C ASN A 80 5.99 -27.90 3.57
N TYR A 81 6.72 -26.84 3.84
CA TYR A 81 8.18 -26.85 3.83
C TYR A 81 8.78 -27.32 5.16
N GLY A 82 8.09 -27.12 6.29
CA GLY A 82 8.53 -27.57 7.60
C GLY A 82 9.88 -26.99 8.04
N VAL A 83 10.27 -25.83 7.55
CA VAL A 83 11.63 -25.30 7.72
C VAL A 83 11.83 -24.57 9.04
N GLY A 84 10.77 -24.20 9.76
CA GLY A 84 10.73 -23.56 11.07
C GLY A 84 11.86 -22.58 11.37
N TYR A 85 11.61 -21.28 11.20
CA TYR A 85 12.56 -20.23 11.62
C TYR A 85 11.79 -18.95 11.98
N GLY A 86 12.40 -18.06 12.74
CA GLY A 86 11.72 -16.86 13.18
C GLY A 86 10.47 -17.18 14.02
N PRO A 87 9.40 -16.39 13.87
CA PRO A 87 8.16 -16.56 14.65
C PRO A 87 7.16 -17.54 14.02
N SER A 88 7.49 -18.24 12.95
CA SER A 88 6.61 -19.18 12.22
C SER A 88 7.21 -20.58 12.11
N GLN A 89 6.34 -21.58 11.99
CA GLN A 89 6.71 -22.94 11.59
C GLN A 89 6.84 -23.10 10.09
N HIS A 90 6.36 -22.13 9.30
CA HIS A 90 6.37 -22.15 7.83
C HIS A 90 5.69 -23.40 7.24
N ASN A 91 4.51 -23.72 7.78
CA ASN A 91 3.70 -24.87 7.37
C ASN A 91 2.45 -24.45 6.57
N GLY A 92 2.32 -23.16 6.25
CA GLY A 92 1.13 -22.65 5.56
C GLY A 92 1.02 -23.18 4.13
N ASP A 93 -0.24 -23.34 3.69
CA ASP A 93 -0.59 -23.90 2.38
C ASP A 93 -1.88 -23.29 1.80
N LEU A 94 -2.24 -23.68 0.57
CA LEU A 94 -3.45 -23.20 -0.11
C LEU A 94 -4.74 -23.70 0.53
N GLN A 95 -4.73 -24.88 1.18
CA GLN A 95 -5.92 -25.37 1.87
C GLN A 95 -6.22 -24.55 3.13
N GLY A 96 -5.18 -24.19 3.89
CA GLY A 96 -5.32 -23.30 5.05
C GLY A 96 -5.89 -21.93 4.69
N ILE A 97 -5.53 -21.41 3.51
CA ILE A 97 -6.13 -20.17 3.00
C ILE A 97 -7.60 -20.37 2.65
N ILE A 98 -7.97 -21.48 1.98
CA ILE A 98 -9.37 -21.81 1.67
C ILE A 98 -10.20 -21.86 2.95
N ASP A 99 -9.69 -22.53 3.98
CA ASP A 99 -10.37 -22.69 5.27
C ASP A 99 -10.53 -21.35 6.02
N SER A 100 -9.69 -20.37 5.70
CA SER A 100 -9.66 -19.04 6.29
C SER A 100 -10.51 -17.99 5.56
N LEU A 101 -11.06 -18.29 4.38
CA LEU A 101 -11.76 -17.30 3.54
C LEU A 101 -12.96 -16.63 4.22
N ASP A 102 -13.68 -17.35 5.09
CA ASP A 102 -14.82 -16.76 5.82
C ASP A 102 -14.36 -15.75 6.87
N HIS A 103 -13.25 -16.03 7.55
CA HIS A 103 -12.60 -15.06 8.45
C HIS A 103 -12.16 -13.81 7.67
N ILE A 104 -11.44 -13.99 6.57
CA ILE A 104 -10.96 -12.89 5.72
C ILE A 104 -12.15 -12.04 5.25
N LYS A 105 -13.20 -12.68 4.76
CA LYS A 105 -14.43 -11.98 4.32
C LYS A 105 -15.12 -11.21 5.44
N SER A 106 -15.06 -11.71 6.66
CA SER A 106 -15.67 -11.05 7.83
C SER A 106 -15.07 -9.69 8.16
N LEU A 107 -13.89 -9.35 7.60
CA LEU A 107 -13.23 -8.05 7.74
C LEU A 107 -13.76 -6.97 6.76
N ASN A 108 -14.77 -7.26 5.96
CA ASN A 108 -15.24 -6.36 4.90
C ASN A 108 -14.20 -5.99 3.85
N VAL A 109 -13.16 -6.80 3.69
CA VAL A 109 -12.26 -6.74 2.55
C VAL A 109 -12.93 -7.28 1.28
N ASN A 110 -12.43 -6.88 0.11
CA ASN A 110 -12.95 -7.33 -1.18
C ASN A 110 -11.88 -7.92 -2.10
N ALA A 111 -10.67 -8.11 -1.59
CA ALA A 111 -9.58 -8.75 -2.31
C ALA A 111 -8.64 -9.49 -1.36
N ILE A 112 -7.97 -10.53 -1.86
CA ILE A 112 -6.82 -11.17 -1.23
C ILE A 112 -5.60 -11.01 -2.14
N TRP A 113 -4.43 -10.81 -1.53
CA TRP A 113 -3.14 -10.90 -2.19
C TRP A 113 -2.35 -12.04 -1.56
N LEU A 114 -1.95 -13.00 -2.40
CA LEU A 114 -1.17 -14.18 -2.02
C LEU A 114 0.29 -13.94 -2.40
N THR A 115 1.24 -14.18 -1.47
CA THR A 115 2.66 -14.29 -1.84
C THR A 115 2.85 -15.38 -2.89
N PRO A 116 4.02 -15.49 -3.58
CA PRO A 116 4.16 -16.38 -4.73
C PRO A 116 3.85 -17.83 -4.36
N VAL A 117 3.20 -18.54 -5.28
CA VAL A 117 2.85 -19.97 -5.13
C VAL A 117 3.57 -20.86 -6.12
N PHE A 118 4.51 -20.31 -6.88
CA PHE A 118 5.22 -21.00 -7.96
C PHE A 118 6.19 -22.03 -7.42
N ASP A 119 6.40 -23.12 -8.18
CA ASP A 119 7.32 -24.20 -7.82
C ASP A 119 8.77 -23.67 -7.74
N SER A 120 9.36 -23.77 -6.57
CA SER A 120 10.74 -23.35 -6.26
C SER A 120 11.76 -24.46 -6.56
N CYS A 121 11.35 -25.64 -7.02
CA CYS A 121 12.21 -26.81 -7.23
C CYS A 121 12.98 -27.21 -5.96
N ALA A 122 12.32 -27.24 -4.82
CA ALA A 122 12.93 -27.58 -3.54
C ALA A 122 13.79 -28.85 -3.60
N GLY A 123 14.91 -28.87 -2.90
CA GLY A 123 15.85 -29.98 -2.88
C GLY A 123 16.78 -30.08 -4.11
N GLN A 124 16.71 -29.17 -5.07
CA GLN A 124 17.60 -29.14 -6.25
C GLN A 124 18.83 -28.24 -6.09
N GLY A 125 19.20 -27.89 -4.86
CA GLY A 125 20.39 -27.09 -4.53
C GLY A 125 20.12 -25.62 -4.23
N GLY A 126 18.86 -25.26 -3.98
CA GLY A 126 18.43 -24.00 -3.39
C GLY A 126 18.72 -23.93 -1.90
N ASP A 127 18.10 -22.98 -1.24
CA ASP A 127 18.03 -22.86 0.21
C ASP A 127 16.56 -23.08 0.60
N ASP A 128 16.25 -24.17 1.28
CA ASP A 128 14.87 -24.55 1.60
C ASP A 128 14.10 -23.46 2.34
N ARG A 129 14.77 -22.61 3.13
CA ARG A 129 14.12 -21.45 3.78
C ARG A 129 13.70 -20.40 2.77
N LEU A 130 14.53 -20.12 1.77
CA LEU A 130 14.23 -19.15 0.73
C LEU A 130 13.24 -19.73 -0.28
N ASP A 131 13.40 -21.01 -0.63
CA ASP A 131 12.48 -21.74 -1.49
C ASP A 131 11.08 -21.73 -0.88
N GLY A 132 10.97 -21.96 0.45
CA GLY A 132 9.72 -21.91 1.20
C GLY A 132 9.00 -20.58 1.15
N THR A 133 9.71 -19.46 0.94
CA THR A 133 9.05 -18.14 0.82
C THR A 133 8.24 -17.99 -0.47
N GLY A 134 8.48 -18.83 -1.49
CA GLY A 134 7.88 -18.74 -2.82
C GLY A 134 8.54 -17.70 -3.74
N TYR A 135 9.44 -16.85 -3.23
CA TYR A 135 10.06 -15.77 -4.03
C TYR A 135 11.20 -16.24 -4.95
N PHE A 136 11.55 -17.51 -4.92
CA PHE A 136 12.64 -18.08 -5.74
C PHE A 136 12.14 -19.21 -6.65
N ALA A 137 11.22 -18.86 -7.56
CA ALA A 137 10.62 -19.82 -8.45
C ALA A 137 11.60 -20.35 -9.52
N CYS A 138 11.44 -21.63 -9.88
CA CYS A 138 12.07 -22.27 -11.02
C CYS A 138 11.06 -22.70 -12.11
N ASP A 139 9.77 -22.79 -11.76
CA ASP A 139 8.66 -23.08 -12.68
C ASP A 139 7.49 -22.12 -12.37
N PHE A 140 7.22 -21.21 -13.28
CA PHE A 140 6.20 -20.17 -13.12
C PHE A 140 4.80 -20.59 -13.59
N PHE A 141 4.61 -21.82 -14.03
CA PHE A 141 3.34 -22.33 -14.57
C PHE A 141 2.71 -23.43 -13.72
N ASN A 142 3.40 -23.83 -12.66
CA ASN A 142 2.90 -24.80 -11.70
C ASN A 142 3.01 -24.27 -10.26
N VAL A 143 2.05 -24.69 -9.45
CA VAL A 143 2.05 -24.46 -8.00
C VAL A 143 3.09 -25.39 -7.37
N ASP A 144 3.82 -24.86 -6.39
CA ASP A 144 4.76 -25.63 -5.58
C ASP A 144 4.03 -26.77 -4.85
N PRO A 145 4.51 -28.02 -4.95
CA PRO A 145 3.89 -29.14 -4.24
C PRO A 145 3.79 -28.98 -2.72
N HIS A 146 4.67 -28.16 -2.12
CA HIS A 146 4.63 -27.84 -0.69
C HIS A 146 3.51 -26.85 -0.32
N PHE A 147 2.91 -26.16 -1.29
CA PHE A 147 1.72 -25.34 -1.08
C PHE A 147 0.45 -26.00 -1.58
N GLY A 148 0.56 -27.07 -2.37
CA GLY A 148 -0.58 -27.80 -2.89
C GLY A 148 -0.47 -28.16 -4.36
N SER A 149 -1.43 -27.76 -5.18
CA SER A 149 -1.46 -28.07 -6.61
C SER A 149 -2.19 -27.00 -7.43
N ASN A 150 -1.99 -27.04 -8.77
CA ASN A 150 -2.75 -26.20 -9.70
C ASN A 150 -4.27 -26.36 -9.55
N ALA A 151 -4.75 -27.58 -9.28
CA ALA A 151 -6.17 -27.84 -9.05
C ALA A 151 -6.67 -27.22 -7.73
N LEU A 152 -5.86 -27.27 -6.67
CA LEU A 152 -6.16 -26.65 -5.40
C LEU A 152 -6.15 -25.11 -5.50
N PHE A 153 -5.19 -24.54 -6.24
CA PHE A 153 -5.16 -23.11 -6.52
C PHE A 153 -6.43 -22.65 -7.25
N LYS A 154 -6.87 -23.42 -8.28
CA LYS A 154 -8.13 -23.12 -8.96
C LYS A 154 -9.32 -23.14 -7.99
N LYS A 155 -9.38 -24.15 -7.10
CA LYS A 155 -10.41 -24.24 -6.07
C LYS A 155 -10.39 -23.03 -5.12
N LEU A 156 -9.18 -22.56 -4.73
CA LEU A 156 -9.01 -21.37 -3.90
C LEU A 156 -9.57 -20.12 -4.60
N VAL A 157 -9.17 -19.89 -5.86
CA VAL A 157 -9.64 -18.75 -6.65
C VAL A 157 -11.16 -18.76 -6.77
N ASP A 158 -11.75 -19.91 -7.10
CA ASP A 158 -13.21 -20.06 -7.22
C ASP A 158 -13.91 -19.81 -5.88
N ALA A 159 -13.37 -20.32 -4.78
CA ALA A 159 -13.93 -20.13 -3.45
C ALA A 159 -13.85 -18.66 -2.97
N ALA A 160 -12.77 -17.97 -3.30
CA ALA A 160 -12.62 -16.53 -3.05
C ALA A 160 -13.64 -15.72 -3.88
N HIS A 161 -13.77 -16.00 -5.15
CA HIS A 161 -14.74 -15.35 -6.04
C HIS A 161 -16.19 -15.55 -5.59
N GLN A 162 -16.56 -16.76 -5.14
CA GLN A 162 -17.89 -17.03 -4.58
C GLN A 162 -18.21 -16.16 -3.37
N ARG A 163 -17.18 -15.70 -2.63
CA ARG A 163 -17.32 -14.78 -1.50
C ARG A 163 -17.22 -13.31 -1.88
N GLY A 164 -17.07 -13.01 -3.18
CA GLY A 164 -16.90 -11.64 -3.67
C GLY A 164 -15.52 -11.05 -3.33
N LEU A 165 -14.48 -11.90 -3.35
CA LEU A 165 -13.09 -11.49 -3.14
C LEU A 165 -12.32 -11.59 -4.46
N TYR A 166 -11.72 -10.51 -4.94
CA TYR A 166 -10.70 -10.54 -5.98
C TYR A 166 -9.47 -11.30 -5.51
N VAL A 167 -8.74 -11.91 -6.42
CA VAL A 167 -7.50 -12.65 -6.12
C VAL A 167 -6.34 -12.02 -6.86
N PHE A 168 -5.35 -11.53 -6.12
CA PHE A 168 -4.07 -11.04 -6.66
C PHE A 168 -2.98 -12.03 -6.29
N LEU A 169 -2.11 -12.33 -7.27
CA LEU A 169 -0.95 -13.20 -7.09
C LEU A 169 0.32 -12.36 -7.12
N ASP A 170 1.31 -12.76 -6.35
CA ASP A 170 2.61 -12.10 -6.36
C ASP A 170 3.46 -12.57 -7.54
N GLY A 171 3.95 -11.64 -8.33
CA GLY A 171 4.76 -11.87 -9.52
C GLY A 171 6.21 -11.48 -9.31
N VAL A 172 7.09 -12.46 -9.20
CA VAL A 172 8.54 -12.28 -9.11
C VAL A 172 9.13 -12.34 -10.51
N PHE A 173 9.14 -11.22 -11.22
CA PHE A 173 9.54 -11.20 -12.63
C PHE A 173 10.98 -10.73 -12.87
N GLY A 174 11.67 -10.28 -11.82
CA GLY A 174 13.03 -9.76 -11.93
C GLY A 174 14.14 -10.75 -11.61
N HIS A 175 13.82 -11.82 -10.87
CA HIS A 175 14.76 -12.86 -10.51
C HIS A 175 14.08 -14.24 -10.43
N VAL A 176 14.88 -15.27 -10.37
CA VAL A 176 14.44 -16.67 -10.35
C VAL A 176 15.29 -17.46 -9.36
N ASN A 177 14.97 -18.71 -9.12
CA ASN A 177 15.74 -19.58 -8.25
C ASN A 177 17.22 -19.67 -8.71
N LYS A 178 18.10 -20.03 -7.77
CA LYS A 178 19.53 -20.25 -8.00
C LYS A 178 19.81 -21.32 -9.07
N VAL A 179 18.95 -22.31 -9.17
CA VAL A 179 19.06 -23.35 -10.21
C VAL A 179 18.57 -22.87 -11.58
N GLY A 180 18.01 -21.66 -11.68
CA GLY A 180 17.44 -21.11 -12.90
C GLY A 180 15.99 -21.54 -13.12
N VAL A 181 15.47 -21.30 -14.33
CA VAL A 181 14.15 -21.78 -14.75
C VAL A 181 14.28 -23.19 -15.31
N SER A 182 13.63 -24.15 -14.66
CA SER A 182 13.80 -25.59 -14.94
C SER A 182 12.93 -26.09 -16.08
N LYS A 183 11.81 -25.41 -16.37
CA LYS A 183 10.85 -25.82 -17.40
C LYS A 183 10.48 -24.66 -18.31
N PRO A 184 10.38 -24.94 -19.64
CA PRO A 184 9.89 -23.94 -20.57
C PRO A 184 8.41 -23.62 -20.29
N SER A 185 7.98 -22.44 -20.73
CA SER A 185 6.57 -22.06 -20.74
C SER A 185 5.74 -23.01 -21.65
N PRO A 186 4.40 -23.00 -21.55
CA PRO A 186 3.50 -23.68 -22.47
C PRO A 186 3.78 -23.39 -23.96
N GLU A 187 4.26 -22.18 -24.29
CA GLU A 187 4.67 -21.82 -25.66
C GLU A 187 6.13 -22.15 -25.96
N GLY A 188 6.83 -22.90 -25.10
CA GLY A 188 8.20 -23.38 -25.31
C GLY A 188 9.30 -22.35 -25.05
N ARG A 189 9.01 -21.27 -24.31
CA ARG A 189 9.97 -20.20 -24.00
C ARG A 189 10.73 -20.47 -22.71
N LEU A 190 11.94 -19.93 -22.62
CA LEU A 190 12.73 -19.80 -21.40
C LEU A 190 13.27 -18.37 -21.32
N PRO A 191 13.37 -17.77 -20.13
CA PRO A 191 14.01 -16.47 -19.97
C PRO A 191 15.52 -16.61 -20.02
N ALA A 192 16.20 -15.57 -20.50
CA ALA A 192 17.64 -15.45 -20.35
C ALA A 192 17.99 -14.94 -18.94
N LEU A 193 19.10 -15.41 -18.40
CA LEU A 193 19.57 -15.03 -17.07
C LEU A 193 20.91 -14.31 -17.18
N LYS A 194 21.13 -13.30 -16.31
CA LYS A 194 22.39 -12.55 -16.27
C LYS A 194 23.52 -13.43 -15.73
N SER A 195 24.68 -13.38 -16.38
CA SER A 195 25.89 -13.98 -15.85
C SER A 195 26.35 -13.24 -14.61
N GLY A 196 26.67 -13.96 -13.52
CA GLY A 196 27.27 -13.36 -12.32
C GLY A 196 26.36 -13.24 -11.11
N GLY A 197 25.17 -13.82 -11.16
CA GLY A 197 24.30 -14.05 -10.00
C GLY A 197 23.67 -12.78 -9.40
N ALA A 198 22.49 -12.93 -8.86
CA ALA A 198 21.93 -11.97 -7.91
C ALA A 198 22.62 -12.15 -6.56
N GLY A 199 22.73 -11.10 -5.80
CA GLY A 199 23.56 -11.01 -4.61
C GLY A 199 23.26 -11.98 -3.47
N TYR A 200 22.15 -12.71 -3.48
CA TYR A 200 21.93 -13.75 -2.49
C TYR A 200 21.19 -14.93 -3.07
N SER A 201 20.58 -15.63 -3.30
CA SER A 201 20.03 -16.94 -3.57
C SER A 201 19.41 -17.14 -4.94
N GLY A 202 19.17 -16.07 -5.70
CA GLY A 202 18.54 -16.18 -7.02
C GLY A 202 19.43 -15.73 -8.17
N GLN A 203 18.97 -15.91 -9.40
CA GLN A 203 19.57 -15.37 -10.61
C GLN A 203 18.71 -14.26 -11.20
N LEU A 204 19.33 -13.15 -11.59
CA LEU A 204 18.62 -12.04 -12.24
C LEU A 204 18.22 -12.39 -13.67
N VAL A 205 17.01 -12.02 -14.05
CA VAL A 205 16.52 -12.12 -15.42
C VAL A 205 17.20 -11.06 -16.29
N ASP A 206 17.63 -11.47 -17.49
CA ASP A 206 18.26 -10.58 -18.46
C ASP A 206 17.24 -10.07 -19.49
N TYR A 207 16.64 -8.92 -19.20
CA TYR A 207 15.69 -8.25 -20.10
C TYR A 207 16.34 -7.57 -21.32
N SER A 208 17.68 -7.56 -21.45
CA SER A 208 18.32 -7.18 -22.70
C SER A 208 18.06 -8.22 -23.80
N GLN A 209 17.61 -9.42 -23.42
CA GLN A 209 17.24 -10.49 -24.34
C GLN A 209 15.70 -10.54 -24.47
N PRO A 210 15.17 -10.49 -25.70
CA PRO A 210 13.72 -10.42 -25.95
C PRO A 210 12.95 -11.65 -25.45
N GLU A 211 13.59 -12.80 -25.31
CA GLU A 211 13.02 -14.03 -24.79
C GLU A 211 12.52 -13.87 -23.35
N SER A 212 13.23 -13.10 -22.52
CA SER A 212 12.85 -12.84 -21.14
C SER A 212 11.53 -12.09 -21.05
N LEU A 213 11.39 -11.01 -21.83
CA LEU A 213 10.13 -10.28 -21.89
C LEU A 213 8.99 -11.13 -22.43
N ALA A 214 9.25 -11.93 -23.48
CA ALA A 214 8.26 -12.84 -24.06
C ALA A 214 7.78 -13.89 -23.04
N TYR A 215 8.71 -14.47 -22.26
CA TYR A 215 8.41 -15.43 -21.21
C TYR A 215 7.51 -14.82 -20.12
N PHE A 216 7.89 -13.68 -19.55
CA PHE A 216 7.12 -13.08 -18.44
C PHE A 216 5.80 -12.42 -18.89
N LYS A 217 5.67 -12.01 -20.13
CA LYS A 217 4.35 -11.69 -20.73
C LYS A 217 3.44 -12.92 -20.74
N GLU A 218 3.98 -14.09 -21.08
CA GLU A 218 3.23 -15.34 -21.03
C GLU A 218 2.84 -15.72 -19.60
N VAL A 219 3.77 -15.66 -18.63
CA VAL A 219 3.47 -15.88 -17.22
C VAL A 219 2.32 -14.96 -16.77
N ALA A 220 2.44 -13.66 -17.03
CA ALA A 220 1.50 -12.68 -16.55
C ALA A 220 0.07 -12.89 -17.06
N ARG A 221 -0.11 -13.27 -18.35
CA ARG A 221 -1.44 -13.55 -18.90
C ARG A 221 -1.96 -14.95 -18.55
N TYR A 222 -1.06 -15.96 -18.41
CA TYR A 222 -1.43 -17.36 -18.17
C TYR A 222 -2.31 -17.51 -16.91
N TRP A 223 -1.90 -16.97 -15.80
CA TRP A 223 -2.66 -17.07 -14.54
C TRP A 223 -4.01 -16.35 -14.60
N VAL A 224 -4.10 -15.24 -15.35
CA VAL A 224 -5.38 -14.58 -15.62
C VAL A 224 -6.27 -15.47 -16.51
N GLU A 225 -5.74 -16.01 -17.61
CA GLU A 225 -6.49 -16.81 -18.58
C GLU A 225 -6.94 -18.15 -18.00
N GLN A 226 -6.04 -18.87 -17.31
CA GLN A 226 -6.29 -20.24 -16.84
C GLN A 226 -7.01 -20.29 -15.49
N TYR A 227 -6.67 -19.43 -14.56
CA TYR A 227 -7.19 -19.49 -13.19
C TYR A 227 -8.17 -18.37 -12.88
N GLY A 228 -8.13 -17.28 -13.63
CA GLY A 228 -9.02 -16.13 -13.45
C GLY A 228 -8.59 -15.21 -12.31
N ILE A 229 -7.29 -15.15 -12.00
CA ILE A 229 -6.81 -14.14 -11.05
C ILE A 229 -7.14 -12.73 -11.56
N ASP A 230 -7.32 -11.78 -10.66
CA ASP A 230 -7.79 -10.44 -10.98
C ASP A 230 -6.67 -9.42 -11.16
N GLY A 231 -5.42 -9.85 -10.92
CA GLY A 231 -4.25 -9.01 -11.10
C GLY A 231 -3.03 -9.51 -10.34
N TRP A 232 -2.05 -8.60 -10.19
CA TRP A 232 -0.72 -8.91 -9.69
C TRP A 232 -0.23 -7.90 -8.66
N ARG A 233 0.43 -8.38 -7.61
CA ARG A 233 1.46 -7.60 -6.91
C ARG A 233 2.80 -7.97 -7.56
N LEU A 234 3.69 -7.01 -7.70
CA LEU A 234 4.95 -7.19 -8.44
C LEU A 234 6.11 -6.97 -7.48
N ASP A 235 6.81 -8.06 -7.22
CA ASP A 235 7.98 -8.08 -6.34
C ASP A 235 9.12 -7.27 -6.94
N GLN A 236 9.80 -6.47 -6.10
CA GLN A 236 10.96 -5.67 -6.46
C GLN A 236 10.84 -5.04 -7.87
N ALA A 237 9.74 -4.34 -8.12
CA ALA A 237 9.38 -3.84 -9.45
C ALA A 237 10.48 -2.99 -10.12
N TYR A 238 11.43 -2.46 -9.36
CA TYR A 238 12.61 -1.75 -9.86
C TYR A 238 13.61 -2.64 -10.60
N GLN A 239 13.48 -3.97 -10.56
CA GLN A 239 14.34 -4.89 -11.30
C GLN A 239 14.06 -4.90 -12.80
N LEU A 240 12.87 -4.47 -13.20
CA LEU A 240 12.48 -4.29 -14.60
C LEU A 240 12.43 -2.80 -14.97
N GLY A 241 12.58 -2.52 -16.25
CA GLY A 241 12.38 -1.17 -16.78
C GLY A 241 10.91 -0.86 -17.06
N LEU A 242 10.62 0.43 -17.28
CA LEU A 242 9.27 0.88 -17.61
C LEU A 242 8.74 0.32 -18.93
N ILE A 243 9.62 -0.02 -19.88
CA ILE A 243 9.24 -0.61 -21.18
C ILE A 243 8.69 -2.00 -20.96
N GLU A 244 9.37 -2.80 -20.15
CA GLU A 244 8.98 -4.17 -19.80
C GLU A 244 7.64 -4.14 -19.03
N TRP A 245 7.48 -3.26 -18.05
CA TRP A 245 6.23 -3.13 -17.31
C TRP A 245 5.05 -2.75 -18.19
N ARG A 246 5.23 -1.82 -19.14
CA ARG A 246 4.17 -1.50 -20.10
C ARG A 246 3.75 -2.71 -20.92
N ALA A 247 4.73 -3.47 -21.42
CA ALA A 247 4.47 -4.63 -22.25
C ALA A 247 3.75 -5.75 -21.47
N ILE A 248 4.18 -6.02 -20.23
CA ILE A 248 3.57 -7.02 -19.34
C ILE A 248 2.16 -6.57 -18.94
N ARG A 249 1.98 -5.31 -18.52
CA ARG A 249 0.66 -4.75 -18.18
C ARG A 249 -0.31 -4.88 -19.35
N SER A 250 0.12 -4.55 -20.54
CA SER A 250 -0.71 -4.65 -21.75
C SER A 250 -1.22 -6.08 -21.99
N GLU A 251 -0.43 -7.10 -21.66
CA GLU A 251 -0.88 -8.50 -21.76
C GLU A 251 -1.91 -8.86 -20.68
N VAL A 252 -1.71 -8.39 -19.45
CA VAL A 252 -2.67 -8.60 -18.36
C VAL A 252 -4.00 -7.90 -18.68
N GLU A 253 -3.96 -6.65 -19.12
CA GLU A 253 -5.15 -5.89 -19.53
C GLU A 253 -5.88 -6.56 -20.69
N ARG A 254 -5.13 -7.07 -21.69
CA ARG A 254 -5.69 -7.80 -22.83
C ARG A 254 -6.40 -9.08 -22.38
N ALA A 255 -5.75 -9.88 -21.51
CA ALA A 255 -6.33 -11.11 -20.98
C ALA A 255 -7.61 -10.83 -20.17
N SER A 256 -7.55 -9.81 -19.28
CA SER A 256 -8.70 -9.39 -18.48
C SER A 256 -9.86 -8.86 -19.33
N ALA A 257 -9.55 -8.08 -20.36
CA ALA A 257 -10.56 -7.58 -21.31
C ALA A 257 -11.20 -8.74 -22.12
N ALA A 258 -10.41 -9.73 -22.54
CA ALA A 258 -10.94 -10.90 -23.24
C ALA A 258 -11.89 -11.72 -22.37
N ARG A 259 -11.54 -11.93 -21.07
CA ARG A 259 -12.43 -12.57 -20.10
C ARG A 259 -13.73 -11.80 -19.91
N LYS A 260 -13.65 -10.46 -19.78
CA LYS A 260 -14.83 -9.58 -19.68
C LYS A 260 -15.72 -9.67 -20.93
N ALA A 261 -15.11 -9.65 -22.11
CA ALA A 261 -15.82 -9.81 -23.38
C ALA A 261 -16.50 -11.19 -23.52
N ALA A 262 -15.92 -12.25 -22.92
CA ALA A 262 -16.51 -13.57 -22.83
C ALA A 262 -17.59 -13.71 -21.73
N GLY A 263 -17.99 -12.62 -21.09
CA GLY A 263 -19.03 -12.60 -20.05
C GLY A 263 -18.57 -13.13 -18.68
N GLN A 264 -17.26 -13.29 -18.47
CA GLN A 264 -16.73 -13.69 -17.15
C GLN A 264 -16.89 -12.53 -16.18
N GLN A 265 -17.26 -12.85 -14.93
CA GLN A 265 -17.37 -11.88 -13.85
C GLN A 265 -15.99 -11.57 -13.21
N TRP A 266 -15.10 -12.54 -13.15
CA TRP A 266 -13.82 -12.52 -12.46
C TRP A 266 -12.63 -12.67 -13.41
N GLY A 267 -11.46 -12.26 -12.95
CA GLY A 267 -10.26 -12.17 -13.79
C GLY A 267 -10.37 -11.06 -14.83
N THR A 268 -11.15 -10.03 -14.54
CA THR A 268 -11.49 -8.94 -15.47
C THR A 268 -10.97 -7.57 -15.05
N LEU A 269 -10.38 -7.46 -13.85
CA LEU A 269 -9.92 -6.20 -13.28
C LEU A 269 -8.57 -5.76 -13.86
N GLY A 270 -7.62 -6.68 -13.99
CA GLY A 270 -6.28 -6.40 -14.49
C GLY A 270 -5.45 -5.47 -13.60
N TYR A 271 -5.73 -5.43 -12.29
CA TYR A 271 -5.02 -4.58 -11.35
C TYR A 271 -3.57 -5.05 -11.19
N MET A 272 -2.62 -4.10 -11.21
CA MET A 272 -1.19 -4.38 -11.00
C MET A 272 -0.61 -3.34 -10.06
N VAL A 273 -0.02 -3.79 -8.93
CA VAL A 273 0.65 -2.95 -7.94
C VAL A 273 2.12 -3.31 -7.79
N GLY A 274 3.02 -2.36 -8.01
CA GLY A 274 4.46 -2.58 -7.91
C GLY A 274 5.01 -2.31 -6.52
N GLU A 275 5.93 -3.14 -6.08
CA GLU A 275 6.77 -2.85 -4.95
C GLU A 275 8.03 -2.11 -5.39
N VAL A 276 8.16 -0.86 -4.96
CA VAL A 276 9.38 -0.07 -5.06
C VAL A 276 9.66 0.51 -3.68
N TRP A 277 10.39 -0.23 -2.86
CA TRP A 277 10.72 0.19 -1.49
C TRP A 277 11.80 1.27 -1.51
N LYS A 278 11.37 2.46 -1.89
CA LYS A 278 12.20 3.65 -2.10
C LYS A 278 11.40 4.92 -1.76
N GLY A 279 12.04 6.07 -2.00
CA GLY A 279 11.39 7.37 -1.93
C GLY A 279 10.41 7.63 -3.08
N ALA A 280 9.63 8.71 -2.96
CA ALA A 280 8.58 9.02 -3.94
C ALA A 280 9.12 9.27 -5.36
N ASP A 281 10.31 9.85 -5.50
CA ASP A 281 10.90 10.11 -6.81
C ASP A 281 11.30 8.81 -7.53
N GLU A 282 11.82 7.83 -6.81
CA GLU A 282 12.14 6.51 -7.36
C GLU A 282 10.87 5.72 -7.68
N ILE A 283 9.84 5.76 -6.83
CA ILE A 283 8.54 5.15 -7.13
C ILE A 283 7.97 5.73 -8.42
N ARG A 284 7.99 7.07 -8.56
CA ARG A 284 7.56 7.74 -9.79
C ARG A 284 8.34 7.28 -11.01
N ALA A 285 9.67 7.22 -10.89
CA ALA A 285 10.57 6.91 -12.00
C ALA A 285 10.61 5.44 -12.38
N GLN A 286 10.39 4.51 -11.42
CA GLN A 286 10.61 3.07 -11.61
C GLN A 286 9.30 2.26 -11.68
N ALA A 287 8.19 2.79 -11.15
CA ALA A 287 6.89 2.15 -11.23
C ALA A 287 5.93 2.87 -12.17
N TYR A 288 5.60 4.14 -11.89
CA TYR A 288 4.54 4.83 -12.64
C TYR A 288 4.97 5.24 -14.05
N GLY A 289 6.20 5.75 -14.20
CA GLY A 289 6.63 6.38 -15.44
C GLY A 289 5.94 7.73 -15.69
N PRO A 290 6.18 8.36 -16.85
CA PRO A 290 5.60 9.66 -17.20
C PRO A 290 4.09 9.54 -17.49
N GLY A 291 3.36 10.67 -17.28
CA GLY A 291 1.89 10.70 -17.44
C GLY A 291 1.38 10.47 -18.85
N ASP A 292 2.16 10.81 -19.85
CA ASP A 292 1.87 10.58 -21.27
C ASP A 292 2.23 9.17 -21.75
N ASN A 293 2.96 8.42 -20.95
CA ASN A 293 3.35 7.04 -21.27
C ASN A 293 3.44 6.19 -19.98
N PRO A 294 2.30 5.90 -19.31
CA PRO A 294 2.25 5.21 -18.03
C PRO A 294 2.76 3.77 -18.11
N ALA A 295 3.51 3.37 -17.09
CA ALA A 295 3.94 1.98 -16.91
C ALA A 295 2.97 1.24 -15.98
N LEU A 296 3.16 1.28 -14.66
CA LEU A 296 2.19 0.74 -13.71
C LEU A 296 1.18 1.83 -13.29
N SER A 297 -0.04 1.42 -12.99
CA SER A 297 -1.06 2.33 -12.43
C SER A 297 -0.98 2.42 -10.91
N SER A 298 -0.43 1.42 -10.22
CA SER A 298 -0.35 1.41 -8.77
C SER A 298 1.03 0.98 -8.28
N ALA A 299 1.43 1.51 -7.14
CA ALA A 299 2.61 1.11 -6.37
C ALA A 299 2.34 1.32 -4.88
N PHE A 300 3.02 0.55 -4.01
CA PHE A 300 2.93 0.74 -2.57
C PHE A 300 3.54 2.08 -2.15
N ASP A 301 2.82 2.83 -1.29
CA ASP A 301 3.24 4.14 -0.80
C ASP A 301 4.08 4.01 0.48
N PHE A 302 5.30 3.52 0.34
CA PHE A 302 6.27 3.46 1.45
C PHE A 302 6.50 4.82 2.13
N PRO A 303 6.63 5.95 1.38
CA PRO A 303 6.78 7.26 2.01
C PRO A 303 5.61 7.65 2.91
N LEU A 304 4.37 7.28 2.56
CA LEU A 304 3.22 7.50 3.44
C LEU A 304 3.29 6.62 4.69
N ARG A 305 3.58 5.33 4.51
CA ARG A 305 3.73 4.38 5.63
C ARG A 305 4.75 4.89 6.64
N TYR A 306 5.92 5.34 6.19
CA TYR A 306 6.93 5.89 7.09
C TYR A 306 6.45 7.16 7.81
N GLY A 307 5.74 8.06 7.11
CA GLY A 307 5.12 9.23 7.76
C GLY A 307 4.11 8.83 8.84
N LEU A 308 3.30 7.81 8.58
CA LEU A 308 2.27 7.33 9.51
C LEU A 308 2.89 6.71 10.77
N VAL A 309 3.88 5.83 10.63
CA VAL A 309 4.53 5.22 11.79
C VAL A 309 5.39 6.23 12.57
N GLN A 310 5.99 7.22 11.92
CA GLN A 310 6.69 8.31 12.63
C GLN A 310 5.75 9.20 13.46
N ALA A 311 4.48 9.32 13.08
CA ALA A 311 3.49 10.09 13.84
C ALA A 311 2.87 9.29 15.00
N LEU A 312 2.64 7.99 14.83
CA LEU A 312 1.88 7.17 15.77
C LEU A 312 2.71 6.10 16.50
N ALA A 313 3.91 5.79 16.00
CA ALA A 313 4.85 4.83 16.53
C ALA A 313 6.28 5.34 16.29
N VAL A 314 7.21 4.43 15.98
CA VAL A 314 8.52 4.73 15.38
C VAL A 314 8.70 3.87 14.14
N GLU A 315 9.57 4.25 13.22
CA GLU A 315 10.01 3.36 12.14
C GLU A 315 11.10 2.38 12.63
N GLU A 316 11.48 1.43 11.81
CA GLU A 316 12.46 0.39 12.12
C GLU A 316 13.79 0.96 12.62
N SER A 317 14.19 2.12 12.15
CA SER A 317 15.37 2.88 12.60
C SER A 317 15.22 3.53 13.98
N GLY A 318 14.03 3.45 14.60
CA GLY A 318 13.68 4.16 15.83
C GLY A 318 13.26 5.61 15.64
N LYS A 319 13.22 6.11 14.40
CA LYS A 319 12.78 7.49 14.13
C LYS A 319 11.27 7.63 14.30
N GLY A 320 10.85 8.55 15.15
CA GLY A 320 9.44 8.80 15.46
C GLY A 320 9.23 10.16 16.10
N GLY A 321 8.11 10.31 16.85
CA GLY A 321 7.78 11.53 17.58
C GLY A 321 7.41 12.72 16.67
N GLN A 322 6.97 12.45 15.44
CA GLN A 322 6.56 13.49 14.51
C GLN A 322 5.11 13.92 14.77
N GLY A 323 4.82 15.21 14.54
CA GLY A 323 3.46 15.71 14.59
C GLY A 323 2.67 15.46 13.30
N ALA A 324 1.44 15.93 13.27
CA ALA A 324 0.51 15.76 12.16
C ALA A 324 1.01 16.30 10.80
N SER A 325 1.97 17.22 10.79
CA SER A 325 2.57 17.77 9.55
C SER A 325 3.25 16.72 8.69
N VAL A 326 3.78 15.62 9.27
CA VAL A 326 4.40 14.55 8.48
C VAL A 326 3.37 13.81 7.62
N LEU A 327 2.14 13.70 8.08
CA LEU A 327 1.02 13.09 7.35
C LEU A 327 0.64 13.93 6.13
N ASP A 328 0.67 15.26 6.25
CA ASP A 328 0.44 16.17 5.13
C ASP A 328 1.62 16.20 4.15
N ALA A 329 2.85 16.12 4.66
CA ALA A 329 4.04 16.03 3.81
C ALA A 329 4.02 14.78 2.91
N SER A 330 3.41 13.69 3.36
CA SER A 330 3.20 12.50 2.53
C SER A 330 2.26 12.79 1.35
N TRP A 331 1.23 13.61 1.57
CA TRP A 331 0.33 14.05 0.51
C TRP A 331 1.03 14.90 -0.55
N ASN A 332 1.87 15.86 -0.15
CA ASN A 332 2.60 16.70 -1.08
C ASN A 332 3.48 15.88 -2.03
N ARG A 333 3.96 14.72 -1.60
CA ARG A 333 4.68 13.78 -2.48
C ARG A 333 3.77 13.14 -3.51
N VAL A 334 2.56 12.74 -3.12
CA VAL A 334 1.55 12.17 -4.03
C VAL A 334 1.14 13.17 -5.12
N GLU A 335 1.06 14.45 -4.80
CA GLU A 335 0.76 15.51 -5.80
C GLU A 335 1.80 15.59 -6.92
N ASN A 336 3.02 15.11 -6.68
CA ASN A 336 4.09 15.04 -7.67
C ASN A 336 4.07 13.75 -8.51
N TYR A 337 3.21 12.78 -8.17
CA TYR A 337 3.01 11.62 -9.03
C TYR A 337 2.21 11.98 -10.27
N PRO A 338 2.33 11.23 -11.39
CA PRO A 338 1.49 11.46 -12.57
C PRO A 338 0.00 11.22 -12.25
N ALA A 339 -0.89 11.82 -13.04
CA ALA A 339 -2.33 11.78 -12.76
C ALA A 339 -2.93 10.36 -12.75
N HIS A 340 -2.32 9.41 -13.48
CA HIS A 340 -2.76 8.01 -13.50
C HIS A 340 -2.36 7.19 -12.27
N ALA A 341 -1.49 7.73 -11.40
CA ALA A 341 -0.97 6.99 -10.27
C ALA A 341 -2.02 6.80 -9.17
N MET A 342 -2.16 5.55 -8.72
CA MET A 342 -2.97 5.11 -7.59
C MET A 342 -2.06 4.53 -6.51
N PRO A 343 -1.55 5.33 -5.56
CA PRO A 343 -0.79 4.79 -4.45
C PRO A 343 -1.59 3.77 -3.66
N ASN A 344 -1.05 2.57 -3.43
CA ASN A 344 -1.63 1.57 -2.55
C ASN A 344 -1.10 1.80 -1.13
N LEU A 345 -2.01 1.95 -0.20
CA LEU A 345 -1.74 2.32 1.18
C LEU A 345 -1.65 1.08 2.06
N MET A 346 -0.66 1.06 2.96
CA MET A 346 -0.45 -0.05 3.90
C MET A 346 0.10 0.46 5.22
N LEU A 347 -0.12 -0.28 6.29
CA LEU A 347 0.54 -0.06 7.58
C LEU A 347 1.79 -0.94 7.71
N GLY A 348 1.69 -2.22 7.35
CA GLY A 348 2.74 -3.20 7.32
C GLY A 348 2.63 -4.17 6.14
N ASN A 349 3.61 -5.05 6.01
CA ASN A 349 3.64 -6.19 5.11
C ASN A 349 4.60 -7.26 5.68
N HIS A 350 4.86 -8.33 4.92
CA HIS A 350 5.72 -9.44 5.32
C HIS A 350 7.23 -9.13 5.38
N ASP A 351 7.66 -7.94 4.93
CA ASP A 351 9.05 -7.48 4.93
C ASP A 351 9.29 -6.32 5.92
N LEU A 352 8.23 -5.83 6.57
CA LEU A 352 8.28 -4.72 7.52
C LEU A 352 7.99 -5.23 8.94
N VAL A 353 8.59 -4.58 9.92
CA VAL A 353 8.26 -4.83 11.33
C VAL A 353 6.80 -4.49 11.59
N ARG A 354 6.07 -5.34 12.32
CA ARG A 354 4.66 -5.11 12.65
C ARG A 354 4.47 -3.83 13.46
N PHE A 355 3.34 -3.20 13.30
CA PHE A 355 3.07 -1.93 13.99
C PHE A 355 3.10 -2.07 15.52
N GLY A 356 2.64 -3.20 16.07
CA GLY A 356 2.75 -3.52 17.50
C GLY A 356 4.20 -3.55 17.99
N ASP A 357 5.09 -4.22 17.24
CA ASP A 357 6.51 -4.28 17.54
C ASP A 357 7.19 -2.90 17.46
N LEU A 358 6.73 -2.03 16.55
CA LEU A 358 7.20 -0.64 16.46
C LEU A 358 6.72 0.22 17.63
N LEU A 359 5.57 -0.08 18.23
CA LEU A 359 5.11 0.56 19.45
C LEU A 359 6.00 0.13 20.66
N GLU A 360 6.32 -1.15 20.76
CA GLU A 360 7.26 -1.65 21.78
C GLU A 360 8.65 -1.00 21.62
N ARG A 361 9.20 -0.97 20.40
CA ARG A 361 10.50 -0.34 20.10
C ARG A 361 10.53 1.15 20.47
N GLY A 362 9.43 1.86 20.31
CA GLY A 362 9.29 3.25 20.71
C GLY A 362 9.04 3.48 22.20
N ASN A 363 8.95 2.45 23.02
CA ASN A 363 8.58 2.51 24.43
C ASN A 363 7.29 3.28 24.69
N PHE A 364 6.29 3.11 23.84
CA PHE A 364 5.00 3.74 24.03
C PHE A 364 4.23 3.10 25.20
N ASN A 365 3.36 3.89 25.83
CA ASN A 365 2.52 3.40 26.90
C ASN A 365 1.63 2.24 26.41
N PRO A 366 1.70 1.05 27.01
CA PRO A 366 0.85 -0.08 26.62
C PRO A 366 -0.65 0.20 26.68
N ALA A 367 -1.10 1.14 27.52
CA ALA A 367 -2.50 1.55 27.57
C ALA A 367 -2.97 2.24 26.29
N ASP A 368 -2.06 2.77 25.48
CA ASP A 368 -2.38 3.44 24.21
C ASP A 368 -2.33 2.48 23.00
N TYR A 369 -1.93 1.23 23.19
CA TYR A 369 -1.65 0.25 22.13
C TYR A 369 -2.79 0.14 21.10
N TRP A 370 -3.98 -0.18 21.57
CA TRP A 370 -5.14 -0.40 20.72
C TRP A 370 -5.63 0.89 20.05
N GLN A 371 -5.54 2.02 20.75
CA GLN A 371 -5.93 3.32 20.18
C GLN A 371 -4.98 3.78 19.09
N ARG A 372 -3.68 3.48 19.19
CA ARG A 372 -2.70 3.76 18.15
C ARG A 372 -2.97 2.95 16.89
N HIS A 373 -3.35 1.68 17.01
CA HIS A 373 -3.80 0.86 15.87
C HIS A 373 -5.05 1.47 15.22
N LYS A 374 -6.07 1.82 16.03
CA LYS A 374 -7.30 2.47 15.53
C LYS A 374 -6.97 3.81 14.83
N ALA A 375 -6.09 4.62 15.39
CA ALA A 375 -5.66 5.88 14.77
C ALA A 375 -4.99 5.66 13.40
N ALA A 376 -4.08 4.67 13.30
CA ALA A 376 -3.39 4.34 12.06
C ALA A 376 -4.37 3.86 10.98
N PHE A 377 -5.26 2.93 11.29
CA PHE A 377 -6.26 2.43 10.34
C PHE A 377 -7.29 3.49 9.95
N SER A 378 -7.68 4.39 10.87
CA SER A 378 -8.59 5.49 10.55
C SER A 378 -7.97 6.42 9.49
N PHE A 379 -6.67 6.71 9.62
CA PHE A 379 -5.95 7.51 8.63
C PHE A 379 -5.89 6.82 7.26
N LEU A 380 -5.57 5.53 7.20
CA LEU A 380 -5.58 4.78 5.95
C LEU A 380 -6.98 4.77 5.32
N ALA A 381 -8.03 4.56 6.12
CA ALA A 381 -9.41 4.53 5.64
C ALA A 381 -9.90 5.89 5.11
N ALA A 382 -9.35 7.00 5.58
CA ALA A 382 -9.67 8.34 5.11
C ALA A 382 -8.95 8.73 3.81
N ARG A 383 -7.96 7.95 3.35
CA ARG A 383 -7.19 8.25 2.13
C ARG A 383 -7.83 7.63 0.91
N SER A 384 -7.81 8.35 -0.22
CA SER A 384 -8.27 7.81 -1.50
C SER A 384 -7.26 6.83 -2.08
N GLY A 385 -7.76 5.84 -2.83
CA GLY A 385 -6.98 4.78 -3.44
C GLY A 385 -7.10 3.43 -2.73
N PRO A 386 -6.53 2.36 -3.31
CA PRO A 386 -6.56 1.03 -2.72
C PRO A 386 -5.80 0.99 -1.39
N ILE A 387 -6.25 0.13 -0.48
CA ILE A 387 -5.59 -0.12 0.80
C ILE A 387 -5.28 -1.60 0.95
N THR A 388 -4.16 -1.91 1.61
CA THR A 388 -3.75 -3.28 1.92
C THR A 388 -3.57 -3.43 3.43
N LEU A 389 -4.18 -4.48 3.98
CA LEU A 389 -3.97 -4.96 5.35
C LEU A 389 -3.13 -6.23 5.29
N TYR A 390 -2.17 -6.36 6.16
CA TYR A 390 -1.39 -7.57 6.32
C TYR A 390 -2.04 -8.46 7.38
N TYR A 391 -2.10 -9.78 7.16
CA TYR A 391 -2.72 -10.71 8.11
C TYR A 391 -2.15 -10.55 9.53
N GLY A 392 -3.02 -10.63 10.53
CA GLY A 392 -2.69 -10.40 11.93
C GLY A 392 -2.85 -8.94 12.38
N GLU A 393 -2.84 -7.97 11.45
CA GLU A 393 -3.07 -6.55 11.80
C GLU A 393 -4.45 -6.33 12.41
N GLU A 394 -5.45 -7.13 12.04
CA GLU A 394 -6.79 -7.09 12.62
C GLU A 394 -6.85 -7.47 14.10
N PHE A 395 -5.80 -8.12 14.59
CA PHE A 395 -5.64 -8.49 16.00
C PHE A 395 -4.55 -7.69 16.70
N GLY A 396 -3.98 -6.68 16.03
CA GLY A 396 -2.83 -5.95 16.55
C GLY A 396 -1.64 -6.88 16.80
N ASP A 397 -1.36 -7.79 15.86
CA ASP A 397 -0.33 -8.81 16.04
C ASP A 397 1.07 -8.21 16.23
N GLU A 398 1.84 -8.84 17.11
CA GLU A 398 3.22 -8.50 17.43
C GLU A 398 4.02 -9.75 17.82
N VAL A 399 5.32 -9.66 17.86
CA VAL A 399 6.22 -10.68 18.40
C VAL A 399 6.81 -10.15 19.70
N PRO A 400 6.31 -10.57 20.86
CA PRO A 400 6.71 -10.00 22.15
C PRO A 400 8.21 -10.09 22.42
N GLY A 401 8.79 -8.99 22.86
CA GLY A 401 10.23 -8.89 23.14
C GLY A 401 11.11 -8.73 21.91
N PHE A 402 10.51 -8.65 20.74
CA PHE A 402 11.22 -8.53 19.46
C PHE A 402 11.95 -7.20 19.32
N ALA A 403 11.36 -6.09 19.75
CA ALA A 403 11.97 -4.75 19.68
C ALA A 403 13.39 -4.68 20.27
N ASN A 404 13.70 -5.56 21.22
CA ASN A 404 15.01 -5.67 21.85
C ASN A 404 15.95 -6.69 21.17
N GLN A 405 15.45 -7.47 20.20
CA GLN A 405 16.20 -8.56 19.57
C GLN A 405 16.78 -8.18 18.20
N VAL A 406 16.27 -7.14 17.56
CA VAL A 406 16.62 -6.79 16.17
C VAL A 406 17.76 -5.79 16.05
N GLU A 407 18.11 -5.07 17.12
CA GLU A 407 19.32 -4.24 17.13
C GLU A 407 20.54 -5.13 17.30
N GLY A 408 21.25 -5.39 16.20
CA GLY A 408 22.47 -6.16 16.21
C GLY A 408 22.57 -7.17 15.07
N ASP A 409 23.31 -8.24 15.29
CA ASP A 409 23.47 -9.32 14.32
C ASP A 409 22.21 -10.20 14.28
N CYS A 410 21.23 -9.79 13.52
CA CYS A 410 19.98 -10.53 13.35
C CYS A 410 20.21 -11.95 12.81
N ALA A 411 21.27 -12.17 12.03
CA ALA A 411 21.64 -13.48 11.52
C ALA A 411 22.07 -14.43 12.64
N ALA A 412 22.75 -13.93 13.67
CA ALA A 412 23.14 -14.73 14.85
C ALA A 412 21.94 -15.16 15.69
N GLN A 413 20.85 -14.39 15.64
CA GLN A 413 19.60 -14.67 16.38
C GLN A 413 18.56 -15.42 15.55
N GLY A 414 18.80 -15.61 14.25
CA GLY A 414 17.84 -16.23 13.33
C GLY A 414 16.62 -15.37 13.00
N LEU A 415 16.64 -14.09 13.37
CA LEU A 415 15.53 -13.14 13.23
C LEU A 415 16.06 -11.85 12.60
N CYS A 416 15.96 -11.72 11.28
CA CYS A 416 16.13 -10.44 10.60
C CYS A 416 14.83 -9.66 10.57
N ASP A 417 14.88 -8.34 10.44
CA ASP A 417 13.69 -7.46 10.42
C ASP A 417 12.66 -7.93 9.39
N ASP A 418 13.10 -8.37 8.23
CA ASP A 418 12.29 -8.90 7.13
C ASP A 418 11.63 -10.26 7.43
N HIS A 419 12.00 -10.95 8.49
CA HIS A 419 11.39 -12.25 8.87
C HIS A 419 10.45 -12.15 10.07
N VAL A 420 10.50 -11.08 10.82
CA VAL A 420 9.75 -10.95 12.07
C VAL A 420 8.25 -10.86 11.89
N ALA A 421 7.81 -10.23 10.82
CA ALA A 421 6.38 -10.11 10.53
C ALA A 421 5.77 -11.40 9.96
N ARG A 422 6.56 -12.45 9.76
CA ARG A 422 6.12 -13.74 9.18
C ARG A 422 5.68 -14.73 10.26
N SER A 423 4.92 -14.27 11.24
CA SER A 423 4.33 -15.12 12.29
C SER A 423 3.21 -16.00 11.74
N ASP A 424 2.94 -17.13 12.41
CA ASP A 424 1.81 -18.00 12.06
C ASP A 424 0.49 -17.24 12.08
N GLY A 425 -0.39 -17.54 11.14
CA GLY A 425 -1.70 -16.88 11.01
C GLY A 425 -2.61 -17.19 12.20
N LYS A 426 -3.30 -16.17 12.68
CA LYS A 426 -4.24 -16.24 13.81
C LYS A 426 -5.68 -16.18 13.26
N VAL A 427 -6.27 -17.35 12.99
CA VAL A 427 -7.61 -17.44 12.38
C VAL A 427 -8.57 -18.15 13.34
N PRO A 428 -9.49 -17.42 14.01
CA PRO A 428 -10.45 -18.00 14.92
C PRO A 428 -11.30 -19.10 14.24
N GLY A 429 -11.42 -20.23 14.90
CA GLY A 429 -12.16 -21.39 14.37
C GLY A 429 -11.38 -22.27 13.40
N VAL A 430 -10.19 -21.87 12.96
CA VAL A 430 -9.31 -22.64 12.07
C VAL A 430 -8.04 -23.06 12.81
N THR A 431 -7.28 -22.11 13.35
CA THR A 431 -5.98 -22.38 13.99
C THR A 431 -6.06 -22.64 15.50
N GLY A 432 -7.26 -22.73 16.05
CA GLY A 432 -7.44 -22.81 17.51
C GLY A 432 -7.17 -21.51 18.27
N PHE A 433 -6.83 -20.44 17.55
CA PHE A 433 -6.63 -19.13 18.14
C PHE A 433 -7.96 -18.57 18.68
N VAL A 434 -7.92 -18.08 19.91
CA VAL A 434 -9.05 -17.40 20.56
C VAL A 434 -8.59 -15.96 20.88
N PRO A 435 -9.15 -14.94 20.23
CA PRO A 435 -8.74 -13.56 20.47
C PRO A 435 -9.07 -13.11 21.90
N SER A 436 -8.24 -12.26 22.49
CA SER A 436 -8.56 -11.53 23.73
C SER A 436 -9.73 -10.57 23.49
N GLY A 437 -10.24 -9.94 24.57
CA GLY A 437 -11.31 -8.95 24.45
C GLY A 437 -10.90 -7.78 23.53
N GLU A 438 -9.71 -7.23 23.73
CA GLU A 438 -9.19 -6.11 22.95
C GLU A 438 -8.90 -6.50 21.50
N GLN A 439 -8.40 -7.70 21.25
CA GLN A 439 -8.18 -8.23 19.90
C GLN A 439 -9.50 -8.39 19.14
N ALA A 440 -10.51 -8.94 19.79
CA ALA A 440 -11.84 -9.09 19.21
C ALA A 440 -12.48 -7.71 18.93
N GLU A 441 -12.30 -6.74 19.84
CA GLU A 441 -12.79 -5.38 19.68
C GLU A 441 -12.07 -4.66 18.52
N LEU A 442 -10.73 -4.77 18.40
CA LEU A 442 -10.00 -4.19 17.28
C LEU A 442 -10.45 -4.76 15.94
N LYS A 443 -10.58 -6.10 15.87
CA LYS A 443 -11.07 -6.78 14.66
C LYS A 443 -12.45 -6.27 14.25
N GLN A 444 -13.41 -6.21 15.19
CA GLN A 444 -14.75 -5.74 14.89
C GLN A 444 -14.74 -4.28 14.45
N TRP A 445 -14.03 -3.41 15.19
CA TRP A 445 -13.90 -2.00 14.86
C TRP A 445 -13.27 -1.79 13.47
N LEU A 446 -12.25 -2.55 13.11
CA LEU A 446 -11.62 -2.49 11.78
C LEU A 446 -12.58 -2.96 10.67
N SER A 447 -13.33 -4.03 10.92
CA SER A 447 -14.38 -4.51 10.01
C SER A 447 -15.43 -3.43 9.75
N ASP A 448 -15.91 -2.76 10.80
CA ASP A 448 -16.89 -1.67 10.71
C ASP A 448 -16.31 -0.45 9.97
N LEU A 449 -15.04 -0.11 10.22
CA LEU A 449 -14.33 0.96 9.51
C LEU A 449 -14.21 0.67 8.02
N LEU A 450 -13.91 -0.57 7.63
CA LEU A 450 -13.81 -0.95 6.22
C LEU A 450 -15.18 -0.99 5.53
N ALA A 451 -16.24 -1.36 6.26
CA ALA A 451 -17.61 -1.25 5.79
C ALA A 451 -18.02 0.22 5.57
N LEU A 452 -17.70 1.09 6.55
CA LEU A 452 -17.91 2.53 6.45
C LEU A 452 -17.20 3.11 5.23
N ARG A 453 -15.91 2.79 5.05
CA ARG A 453 -15.17 3.21 3.86
C ARG A 453 -15.85 2.75 2.55
N ALA A 454 -16.30 1.50 2.51
CA ALA A 454 -16.97 0.94 1.33
C ALA A 454 -18.29 1.64 0.98
N ALA A 455 -19.01 2.10 2.00
CA ALA A 455 -20.29 2.79 1.85
C ALA A 455 -20.16 4.25 1.38
N HIS A 456 -18.98 4.87 1.57
CA HIS A 456 -18.78 6.29 1.31
C HIS A 456 -17.71 6.54 0.22
N PRO A 457 -18.13 6.74 -1.04
CA PRO A 457 -17.21 7.03 -2.17
C PRO A 457 -16.23 8.18 -1.90
N ALA A 458 -16.63 9.18 -1.12
CA ALA A 458 -15.73 10.28 -0.76
C ALA A 458 -14.44 9.79 -0.09
N LEU A 459 -14.46 8.69 0.65
CA LEU A 459 -13.29 8.16 1.36
C LEU A 459 -12.27 7.47 0.44
N TYR A 460 -12.73 6.76 -0.61
CA TYR A 460 -11.84 5.97 -1.46
C TYR A 460 -11.56 6.58 -2.85
N GLN A 461 -12.38 7.53 -3.31
CA GLN A 461 -12.19 8.21 -4.61
C GLN A 461 -12.46 9.71 -4.56
N GLY A 462 -12.67 10.29 -3.36
CA GLY A 462 -12.94 11.71 -3.21
C GLY A 462 -11.71 12.57 -3.37
N GLU A 463 -11.89 13.76 -3.95
CA GLU A 463 -10.90 14.82 -3.89
C GLU A 463 -10.57 15.19 -2.45
N ARG A 464 -9.36 15.68 -2.25
CA ARG A 464 -8.89 16.17 -0.96
C ARG A 464 -8.87 17.70 -0.91
N VAL A 465 -9.43 18.27 0.14
CA VAL A 465 -9.23 19.68 0.50
C VAL A 465 -8.58 19.73 1.88
N LYS A 466 -7.35 20.24 1.94
CA LYS A 466 -6.63 20.38 3.21
C LYS A 466 -7.34 21.32 4.17
N LEU A 467 -7.50 20.90 5.42
CA LEU A 467 -8.00 21.73 6.52
C LEU A 467 -6.86 22.19 7.42
N VAL A 468 -6.19 21.26 8.06
CA VAL A 468 -5.16 21.50 9.07
C VAL A 468 -4.13 20.35 9.09
N ALA A 469 -2.87 20.68 9.42
CA ALA A 469 -1.83 19.70 9.72
C ALA A 469 -0.77 20.39 10.61
N GLU A 470 -1.11 20.62 11.86
CA GLU A 470 -0.29 21.38 12.81
C GLU A 470 -0.30 20.71 14.18
N GLY A 471 0.85 20.72 14.85
CA GLY A 471 1.00 20.08 16.15
C GLY A 471 0.57 18.61 16.10
N SER A 472 -0.47 18.28 16.84
CA SER A 472 -1.03 16.93 16.90
C SER A 472 -2.33 16.75 16.09
N LEU A 473 -2.77 17.77 15.38
CA LEU A 473 -4.03 17.75 14.65
C LEU A 473 -3.80 17.66 13.14
N TYR A 474 -4.34 16.60 12.53
CA TYR A 474 -4.48 16.46 11.09
C TYR A 474 -5.95 16.55 10.67
N GLY A 475 -6.24 17.18 9.54
CA GLY A 475 -7.60 17.25 9.02
C GLY A 475 -7.68 17.55 7.53
N ASP A 476 -8.61 16.85 6.88
CA ASP A 476 -8.96 17.00 5.47
C ASP A 476 -10.48 17.02 5.29
N ILE A 477 -10.93 17.61 4.18
CA ILE A 477 -12.24 17.34 3.61
C ILE A 477 -12.04 16.36 2.44
N LYS A 478 -12.82 15.30 2.44
CA LYS A 478 -12.94 14.33 1.35
C LYS A 478 -14.26 14.58 0.64
N GLN A 479 -14.25 14.72 -0.70
CA GLN A 479 -15.48 15.09 -1.41
C GLN A 479 -15.59 14.45 -2.78
N THR A 480 -16.83 14.08 -3.12
CA THR A 480 -17.28 13.73 -4.47
C THR A 480 -18.34 14.74 -4.92
N ALA A 481 -18.99 14.53 -6.06
CA ALA A 481 -20.12 15.37 -6.47
C ALA A 481 -21.28 15.33 -5.44
N THR A 482 -21.49 14.20 -4.76
CA THR A 482 -22.66 13.94 -3.90
C THR A 482 -22.37 13.90 -2.41
N GLU A 483 -21.11 13.74 -2.01
CA GLU A 483 -20.72 13.58 -0.61
C GLU A 483 -19.62 14.57 -0.22
N GLN A 484 -19.65 14.98 1.06
CA GLN A 484 -18.54 15.66 1.70
C GLN A 484 -18.38 15.12 3.13
N ILE A 485 -17.16 14.67 3.43
CA ILE A 485 -16.78 14.13 4.74
C ILE A 485 -15.56 14.89 5.24
N VAL A 486 -15.65 15.42 6.45
CA VAL A 486 -14.51 15.98 7.16
C VAL A 486 -13.87 14.85 7.96
N TYR A 487 -12.60 14.59 7.68
CA TYR A 487 -11.78 13.69 8.47
C TYR A 487 -10.84 14.50 9.36
N LEU A 488 -10.85 14.23 10.66
CA LEU A 488 -9.96 14.82 11.66
C LEU A 488 -9.27 13.71 12.43
N LEU A 489 -7.98 13.87 12.72
CA LEU A 489 -7.18 12.92 13.51
C LEU A 489 -6.35 13.64 14.55
N ASN A 490 -6.52 13.26 15.80
CA ASN A 490 -5.64 13.63 16.91
C ASN A 490 -4.55 12.54 17.06
N VAL A 491 -3.29 12.87 16.77
CA VAL A 491 -2.16 11.95 16.93
C VAL A 491 -1.52 11.99 18.31
N SER A 492 -2.05 12.78 19.25
CA SER A 492 -1.54 12.89 20.61
C SER A 492 -2.32 12.06 21.63
N THR A 493 -1.73 11.87 22.79
CA THR A 493 -2.34 11.21 23.95
C THR A 493 -3.15 12.16 24.85
N THR A 494 -3.42 13.38 24.39
CA THR A 494 -4.25 14.36 25.09
C THR A 494 -5.44 14.77 24.24
N PRO A 495 -6.61 15.07 24.84
CA PRO A 495 -7.76 15.60 24.09
C PRO A 495 -7.41 16.89 23.37
N LEU A 496 -8.03 17.11 22.21
CA LEU A 496 -7.92 18.34 21.42
C LEU A 496 -9.31 18.89 21.08
N SER A 497 -9.40 20.20 20.95
CA SER A 497 -10.56 20.92 20.46
C SER A 497 -10.19 21.67 19.18
N TYR A 498 -10.99 21.52 18.12
CA TYR A 498 -10.75 22.19 16.84
C TYR A 498 -11.94 23.00 16.40
N ASN A 499 -11.72 24.28 16.14
CA ASN A 499 -12.74 25.16 15.56
C ASN A 499 -12.71 25.02 14.03
N LEU A 500 -13.51 24.07 13.52
CA LEU A 500 -13.64 23.80 12.10
C LEU A 500 -14.32 24.97 11.37
N PRO A 501 -13.66 25.62 10.40
CA PRO A 501 -14.26 26.71 9.63
C PRO A 501 -15.32 26.17 8.67
N THR A 502 -16.57 26.63 8.81
CA THR A 502 -17.70 26.16 7.98
C THR A 502 -17.65 26.70 6.55
N GLY A 503 -16.90 27.77 6.29
CA GLY A 503 -16.77 28.35 4.95
C GLY A 503 -16.10 27.47 3.90
N LYS A 504 -15.46 26.36 4.32
CA LYS A 504 -14.92 25.33 3.40
C LYS A 504 -15.91 24.19 3.12
N LEU A 505 -17.02 24.14 3.85
CA LEU A 505 -18.06 23.14 3.67
C LEU A 505 -19.06 23.63 2.61
N ARG A 506 -19.70 22.68 1.94
CA ARG A 506 -20.89 22.94 1.13
C ARG A 506 -22.06 23.37 2.02
N SER A 507 -23.15 23.81 1.45
CA SER A 507 -24.37 24.09 2.20
C SER A 507 -24.86 22.81 2.88
N GLY A 508 -25.11 22.90 4.19
CA GLY A 508 -25.58 21.78 5.01
C GLY A 508 -26.08 22.28 6.35
N SER A 509 -26.76 21.43 7.10
CA SER A 509 -27.36 21.75 8.41
C SER A 509 -26.56 21.20 9.59
N ALA A 510 -25.84 20.11 9.40
CA ALA A 510 -25.10 19.43 10.45
C ALA A 510 -23.93 18.59 9.90
N LEU A 511 -22.97 18.31 10.78
CA LEU A 511 -21.98 17.26 10.59
C LEU A 511 -22.34 16.08 11.49
N VAL A 512 -22.50 14.89 10.90
CA VAL A 512 -22.80 13.66 11.64
C VAL A 512 -21.58 12.77 11.65
N ASP A 513 -21.12 12.40 12.83
CA ASP A 513 -20.03 11.44 12.98
C ASP A 513 -20.49 10.04 12.57
N LEU A 514 -19.87 9.47 11.55
CA LEU A 514 -20.28 8.19 10.96
C LEU A 514 -20.03 6.97 11.87
N GLN A 515 -19.20 7.10 12.90
CA GLN A 515 -18.93 6.02 13.83
C GLN A 515 -19.78 6.10 15.10
N SER A 516 -19.95 7.31 15.68
CA SER A 516 -20.70 7.50 16.92
C SER A 516 -22.16 7.90 16.71
N GLY A 517 -22.50 8.46 15.54
CA GLY A 517 -23.82 9.06 15.28
C GLY A 517 -24.00 10.44 15.92
N GLU A 518 -22.99 11.00 16.57
CA GLU A 518 -23.06 12.35 17.14
C GLU A 518 -23.31 13.39 16.03
N SER A 519 -24.24 14.32 16.28
CA SER A 519 -24.58 15.38 15.33
C SER A 519 -24.14 16.74 15.86
N LEU A 520 -23.36 17.46 15.05
CA LEU A 520 -22.88 18.80 15.31
C LEU A 520 -23.61 19.79 14.40
N ALA A 521 -24.50 20.61 14.94
CA ALA A 521 -25.24 21.60 14.18
C ALA A 521 -24.31 22.65 13.59
N LEU A 522 -24.48 22.96 12.30
CA LEU A 522 -23.76 24.02 11.62
C LEU A 522 -24.48 25.34 11.83
N GLY A 523 -23.85 26.27 12.58
CA GLY A 523 -24.35 27.61 12.82
C GLY A 523 -23.17 28.58 12.92
N GLY A 524 -23.20 29.65 12.14
CA GLY A 524 -22.12 30.65 12.17
C GLY A 524 -20.89 30.27 11.34
N GLY A 525 -19.75 30.90 11.59
CA GLY A 525 -18.50 30.79 10.80
C GLY A 525 -17.64 29.59 11.15
N SER A 526 -17.90 28.90 12.27
CA SER A 526 -17.17 27.72 12.70
C SER A 526 -18.01 26.79 13.58
N VAL A 527 -17.63 25.53 13.68
CA VAL A 527 -18.17 24.54 14.62
C VAL A 527 -17.01 23.91 15.41
N THR A 528 -17.18 23.80 16.73
CA THR A 528 -16.16 23.16 17.57
C THR A 528 -16.31 21.65 17.51
N VAL A 529 -15.22 20.97 17.23
CA VAL A 529 -15.12 19.51 17.21
C VAL A 529 -14.15 19.06 18.29
N GLU A 530 -14.63 18.26 19.23
CA GLU A 530 -13.81 17.64 20.25
C GLU A 530 -13.23 16.32 19.73
N LEU A 531 -11.94 16.10 20.00
CA LEU A 531 -11.18 14.92 19.57
C LEU A 531 -10.54 14.26 20.79
N LEU A 532 -10.95 13.04 21.06
CA LEU A 532 -10.29 12.21 22.07
C LEU A 532 -8.84 11.90 21.69
N PRO A 533 -8.00 11.48 22.64
CA PRO A 533 -6.64 11.04 22.34
C PRO A 533 -6.60 9.95 21.26
N LEU A 534 -5.64 10.03 20.34
CA LEU A 534 -5.37 9.00 19.33
C LEU A 534 -6.64 8.58 18.54
N THR A 535 -7.51 9.55 18.23
CA THR A 535 -8.82 9.26 17.61
C THR A 535 -8.99 9.99 16.29
N GLY A 536 -9.42 9.24 15.27
CA GLY A 536 -9.92 9.76 13.99
C GLY A 536 -11.43 9.90 14.01
N ARG A 537 -11.97 10.98 13.41
CA ARG A 537 -13.42 11.21 13.27
C ARG A 537 -13.79 11.42 11.81
N PHE A 538 -14.90 10.83 11.41
CA PHE A 538 -15.47 10.92 10.04
C PHE A 538 -16.80 11.64 10.09
N LEU A 539 -16.79 12.92 9.82
CA LEU A 539 -17.94 13.80 9.97
C LEU A 539 -18.59 14.03 8.60
N PHE A 540 -19.71 13.40 8.38
CA PHE A 540 -20.50 13.50 7.16
C PHE A 540 -21.37 14.75 7.15
N LEU A 541 -21.32 15.54 6.07
CA LEU A 541 -22.14 16.73 5.90
C LEU A 541 -23.56 16.36 5.45
N GLN A 542 -24.58 16.74 6.27
CA GLN A 542 -26.01 16.60 5.98
C GLN A 542 -26.63 17.91 5.53
#